data_82f0987e724f1595da469142c34299ae
#
_entry.id   82f0987e724f1595da469142c34299ae
#
_cell.length_a   1.000
_cell.length_b   1.000
_cell.length_c   1.000
_cell.angle_alpha   90.00
_cell.angle_beta   90.00
_cell.angle_gamma   90.00
#
_symmetry.space_group_name_H-M   'P 1'
#
loop_
_entity.id
_entity.type
_entity.pdbx_description
1 polymer ?
#
loop_
_entity_poly.entity_id
_entity_poly.type
_entity_poly.pdbx_seq_one_letter_code
_entity_poly.pdbx_strand_id
1 'polypeptide(L)'
;EPATLYEMLLAHDPAVIDRHIDQAKAHGLTGFIATWWGQNTYDDRAFVTLLERAEKKNFKVTVYWETAPATGQRQVDQAINDLAYVLQRYGSSPALLKVEGKPVVFVYGRVMGQVPPKSWPAIVQGAREKAGDALLIADGYQAGYARMFDGVHTYNICDWVQGKRPDELRALSAQAFAHAVQLARTHGRISCLT
;
A
#
# COMPACT_ATOMS: atom_id res chain seq x y z
N GLU A 1 -12.75 -22.92 -7.53
CA GLU A 1 -13.91 -22.17 -7.99
C GLU A 1 -13.56 -21.45 -9.29
N PRO A 2 -14.42 -21.52 -10.35
CA PRO A 2 -14.01 -21.09 -11.71
C PRO A 2 -13.73 -19.57 -11.80
N ALA A 3 -14.38 -18.75 -11.00
CA ALA A 3 -14.17 -17.30 -11.01
C ALA A 3 -12.77 -16.90 -10.53
N THR A 4 -12.27 -17.52 -9.48
CA THR A 4 -10.95 -17.23 -8.90
C THR A 4 -9.81 -17.58 -9.88
N LEU A 5 -9.93 -18.72 -10.58
CA LEU A 5 -8.94 -19.10 -11.60
C LEU A 5 -8.93 -18.13 -12.78
N TYR A 6 -10.09 -17.67 -13.21
CA TYR A 6 -10.22 -16.72 -14.30
C TYR A 6 -9.65 -15.34 -13.94
N GLU A 7 -9.96 -14.85 -12.74
CA GLU A 7 -9.39 -13.58 -12.23
C GLU A 7 -7.86 -13.65 -12.07
N MET A 8 -7.33 -14.76 -11.57
CA MET A 8 -5.89 -14.98 -11.47
C MET A 8 -5.21 -14.97 -12.85
N LEU A 9 -5.79 -15.58 -13.86
CA LEU A 9 -5.25 -15.55 -15.23
C LEU A 9 -5.26 -14.15 -15.82
N LEU A 10 -6.28 -13.35 -15.54
CA LEU A 10 -6.41 -11.97 -16.05
C LEU A 10 -5.41 -10.99 -15.43
N ALA A 11 -4.97 -11.22 -14.20
CA ALA A 11 -4.02 -10.31 -13.52
C ALA A 11 -2.62 -10.29 -14.17
N HIS A 12 -2.31 -11.27 -15.03
CA HIS A 12 -1.06 -11.31 -15.81
C HIS A 12 -1.26 -10.95 -17.29
N ASP A 13 -2.50 -10.74 -17.75
CA ASP A 13 -2.78 -10.40 -19.14
C ASP A 13 -2.53 -8.90 -19.40
N PRO A 14 -1.51 -8.55 -20.21
CA PRO A 14 -1.20 -7.15 -20.50
C PRO A 14 -2.37 -6.39 -21.13
N ALA A 15 -3.23 -7.03 -21.92
CA ALA A 15 -4.37 -6.38 -22.57
C ALA A 15 -5.47 -6.03 -21.55
N VAL A 16 -5.66 -6.89 -20.54
CA VAL A 16 -6.61 -6.63 -19.45
C VAL A 16 -6.08 -5.50 -18.56
N ILE A 17 -4.80 -5.53 -18.20
CA ILE A 17 -4.15 -4.48 -17.43
C ILE A 17 -4.26 -3.14 -18.15
N ASP A 18 -3.97 -3.11 -19.45
CA ASP A 18 -4.09 -1.90 -20.27
C ASP A 18 -5.49 -1.30 -20.26
N ARG A 19 -6.50 -2.16 -20.41
CA ARG A 19 -7.90 -1.73 -20.36
C ARG A 19 -8.27 -1.15 -19.01
N HIS A 20 -7.83 -1.79 -17.91
CA HIS A 20 -8.09 -1.29 -16.56
C HIS A 20 -7.40 0.07 -16.32
N ILE A 21 -6.16 0.24 -16.78
CA ILE A 21 -5.46 1.53 -16.68
C ILE A 21 -6.19 2.59 -17.49
N ASP A 22 -6.62 2.28 -18.73
CA ASP A 22 -7.34 3.23 -19.58
C ASP A 22 -8.68 3.65 -18.96
N GLN A 23 -9.42 2.67 -18.41
CA GLN A 23 -10.66 2.95 -17.68
C GLN A 23 -10.41 3.83 -16.45
N ALA A 24 -9.40 3.53 -15.65
CA ALA A 24 -9.04 4.32 -14.49
C ALA A 24 -8.70 5.78 -14.88
N LYS A 25 -7.87 5.95 -15.90
CA LYS A 25 -7.51 7.29 -16.43
C LYS A 25 -8.71 8.06 -16.96
N ALA A 26 -9.61 7.39 -17.65
CA ALA A 26 -10.85 8.01 -18.16
C ALA A 26 -11.76 8.53 -17.03
N HIS A 27 -11.61 7.98 -15.81
CA HIS A 27 -12.34 8.40 -14.62
C HIS A 27 -11.49 9.26 -13.66
N GLY A 28 -10.35 9.78 -14.11
CA GLY A 28 -9.51 10.70 -13.35
C GLY A 28 -8.60 10.06 -12.32
N LEU A 29 -8.50 8.72 -12.29
CA LEU A 29 -7.54 8.03 -11.43
C LEU A 29 -6.13 8.12 -12.03
N THR A 30 -5.13 8.27 -11.18
CA THR A 30 -3.73 8.47 -11.58
C THR A 30 -2.83 7.30 -11.22
N GLY A 31 -3.32 6.34 -10.44
CA GLY A 31 -2.54 5.18 -10.02
C GLY A 31 -3.36 4.08 -9.35
N PHE A 32 -2.73 2.92 -9.17
CA PHE A 32 -3.25 1.79 -8.40
C PHE A 32 -2.33 1.46 -7.23
N ILE A 33 -2.93 0.99 -6.15
CA ILE A 33 -2.26 0.30 -5.05
C ILE A 33 -2.57 -1.19 -5.21
N ALA A 34 -1.57 -2.00 -5.54
CA ALA A 34 -1.74 -3.41 -5.85
C ALA A 34 -1.34 -4.30 -4.67
N THR A 35 -2.13 -5.30 -4.36
CA THR A 35 -1.81 -6.29 -3.31
C THR A 35 -0.48 -6.98 -3.59
N TRP A 36 0.31 -7.23 -2.54
CA TRP A 36 1.59 -7.92 -2.62
C TRP A 36 1.80 -8.83 -1.40
N TRP A 37 1.89 -10.12 -1.66
CA TRP A 37 1.95 -11.16 -0.62
C TRP A 37 3.36 -11.70 -0.36
N GLY A 38 4.37 -11.07 -0.93
CA GLY A 38 5.76 -11.46 -0.71
C GLY A 38 6.51 -11.78 -2.00
N GLN A 39 7.80 -12.02 -1.85
CA GLN A 39 8.72 -12.27 -2.95
C GLN A 39 8.40 -13.58 -3.68
N ASN A 40 8.50 -13.57 -5.01
CA ASN A 40 8.28 -14.72 -5.89
C ASN A 40 6.86 -15.33 -5.83
N THR A 41 5.90 -14.64 -5.24
CA THR A 41 4.49 -15.03 -5.25
C THR A 41 3.86 -14.78 -6.62
N TYR A 42 2.61 -15.19 -6.76
CA TYR A 42 1.81 -14.87 -7.92
C TYR A 42 1.67 -13.34 -8.09
N ASP A 43 1.36 -12.62 -7.02
CA ASP A 43 1.17 -11.17 -7.03
C ASP A 43 2.47 -10.42 -7.36
N ASP A 44 3.61 -10.91 -6.88
CA ASP A 44 4.92 -10.35 -7.18
C ASP A 44 5.22 -10.40 -8.69
N ARG A 45 4.90 -11.53 -9.34
CA ARG A 45 5.04 -11.66 -10.80
C ARG A 45 4.01 -10.82 -11.57
N ALA A 46 2.77 -10.74 -11.08
CA ALA A 46 1.73 -9.89 -11.66
C ALA A 46 2.12 -8.40 -11.58
N PHE A 47 2.72 -8.00 -10.46
CA PHE A 47 3.17 -6.62 -10.25
C PHE A 47 4.23 -6.18 -11.26
N VAL A 48 5.14 -7.08 -11.68
CA VAL A 48 6.11 -6.78 -12.74
C VAL A 48 5.39 -6.38 -14.03
N THR A 49 4.41 -7.17 -14.47
CA THR A 49 3.64 -6.86 -15.68
C THR A 49 2.84 -5.56 -15.51
N LEU A 50 2.21 -5.35 -14.37
CA LEU A 50 1.49 -4.12 -14.06
C LEU A 50 2.41 -2.90 -14.12
N LEU A 51 3.61 -2.99 -13.55
CA LEU A 51 4.59 -1.90 -13.53
C LEU A 51 5.04 -1.51 -14.95
N GLU A 52 5.33 -2.51 -15.80
CA GLU A 52 5.71 -2.31 -17.21
C GLU A 52 4.58 -1.65 -18.03
N ARG A 53 3.32 -2.08 -17.81
CA ARG A 53 2.16 -1.50 -18.51
C ARG A 53 1.89 -0.08 -18.02
N ALA A 54 1.97 0.17 -16.72
CA ALA A 54 1.80 1.48 -16.10
C ALA A 54 2.85 2.48 -16.62
N GLU A 55 4.11 2.06 -16.77
CA GLU A 55 5.16 2.89 -17.36
C GLU A 55 4.81 3.34 -18.78
N LYS A 56 4.43 2.39 -19.65
CA LYS A 56 4.03 2.68 -21.04
C LYS A 56 2.82 3.62 -21.15
N LYS A 57 1.95 3.62 -20.14
CA LYS A 57 0.72 4.42 -20.12
C LYS A 57 0.82 5.68 -19.26
N ASN A 58 1.99 6.02 -18.75
CA ASN A 58 2.19 7.13 -17.81
C ASN A 58 1.16 7.09 -16.66
N PHE A 59 1.14 5.96 -15.98
CA PHE A 59 0.24 5.69 -14.85
C PHE A 59 1.09 5.27 -13.64
N LYS A 60 0.64 5.52 -12.41
CA LYS A 60 1.40 5.17 -11.22
C LYS A 60 0.87 3.88 -10.59
N VAL A 61 1.78 3.11 -10.03
CA VAL A 61 1.43 1.91 -9.25
C VAL A 61 2.32 1.82 -8.02
N THR A 62 1.80 1.22 -6.97
CA THR A 62 2.61 0.84 -5.81
C THR A 62 2.07 -0.42 -5.17
N VAL A 63 2.81 -0.99 -4.23
CA VAL A 63 2.42 -2.21 -3.55
C VAL A 63 1.64 -1.92 -2.28
N TYR A 64 0.70 -2.80 -1.97
CA TYR A 64 0.05 -2.94 -0.69
C TYR A 64 0.58 -4.21 -0.03
N TRP A 65 1.46 -4.08 0.95
CA TRP A 65 2.09 -5.22 1.60
C TRP A 65 1.12 -5.92 2.53
N GLU A 66 0.77 -7.17 2.20
CA GLU A 66 -0.38 -7.88 2.77
C GLU A 66 -0.05 -8.76 3.96
N THR A 67 1.19 -9.25 4.10
CA THR A 67 1.49 -10.24 5.14
C THR A 67 2.97 -10.30 5.53
N ALA A 68 3.21 -10.54 6.83
CA ALA A 68 4.51 -10.84 7.43
C ALA A 68 4.36 -12.04 8.39
N PRO A 69 4.18 -13.27 7.87
CA PRO A 69 3.70 -14.42 8.65
C PRO A 69 4.74 -15.06 9.58
N ALA A 70 6.03 -14.76 9.41
CA ALA A 70 7.06 -15.26 10.34
C ALA A 70 6.86 -14.69 11.76
N THR A 71 7.59 -15.23 12.73
CA THR A 71 7.51 -14.80 14.13
C THR A 71 8.89 -14.54 14.73
N GLY A 72 8.95 -13.73 15.79
CA GLY A 72 10.19 -13.40 16.49
C GLY A 72 11.20 -12.69 15.59
N GLN A 73 12.48 -12.97 15.74
CA GLN A 73 13.55 -12.33 14.96
C GLN A 73 13.40 -12.61 13.46
N ARG A 74 13.00 -13.82 13.07
CA ARG A 74 12.75 -14.16 11.66
C ARG A 74 11.70 -13.29 11.00
N GLN A 75 10.71 -12.80 11.74
CA GLN A 75 9.71 -11.86 11.22
C GLN A 75 10.32 -10.49 10.93
N VAL A 76 11.18 -9.99 11.81
CA VAL A 76 11.89 -8.73 11.61
C VAL A 76 12.78 -8.82 10.37
N ASP A 77 13.56 -9.90 10.26
CA ASP A 77 14.46 -10.12 9.12
C ASP A 77 13.69 -10.28 7.81
N GLN A 78 12.58 -11.01 7.81
CA GLN A 78 11.69 -11.14 6.65
C GLN A 78 11.11 -9.80 6.25
N ALA A 79 10.58 -9.03 7.18
CA ALA A 79 9.98 -7.73 6.93
C ALA A 79 10.99 -6.73 6.31
N ILE A 80 12.22 -6.71 6.85
CA ILE A 80 13.32 -5.92 6.28
C ILE A 80 13.63 -6.38 4.84
N ASN A 81 13.72 -7.69 4.60
CA ASN A 81 14.04 -8.24 3.30
C ASN A 81 12.91 -7.98 2.29
N ASP A 82 11.65 -8.09 2.68
CA ASP A 82 10.50 -7.85 1.83
C ASP A 82 10.42 -6.38 1.39
N LEU A 83 10.57 -5.45 2.33
CA LEU A 83 10.61 -4.03 2.01
C LEU A 83 11.82 -3.67 1.13
N ALA A 84 13.01 -4.16 1.49
CA ALA A 84 14.22 -3.94 0.70
C ALA A 84 14.09 -4.51 -0.72
N TYR A 85 13.49 -5.68 -0.87
CA TYR A 85 13.21 -6.29 -2.17
C TYR A 85 12.33 -5.39 -3.06
N VAL A 86 11.22 -4.91 -2.52
CA VAL A 86 10.32 -3.99 -3.24
C VAL A 86 11.06 -2.75 -3.71
N LEU A 87 11.85 -2.13 -2.83
CA LEU A 87 12.58 -0.91 -3.13
C LEU A 87 13.70 -1.12 -4.15
N GLN A 88 14.45 -2.21 -4.04
CA GLN A 88 15.56 -2.53 -4.95
C GLN A 88 15.05 -2.97 -6.32
N ARG A 89 14.01 -3.80 -6.35
CA ARG A 89 13.49 -4.38 -7.58
C ARG A 89 12.65 -3.39 -8.40
N TYR A 90 11.82 -2.60 -7.72
CA TYR A 90 10.84 -1.74 -8.38
C TYR A 90 11.15 -0.25 -8.26
N GLY A 91 12.01 0.14 -7.31
CA GLY A 91 12.29 1.53 -6.97
C GLY A 91 12.84 2.39 -8.10
N SER A 92 13.53 1.81 -9.08
CA SER A 92 14.05 2.54 -10.24
C SER A 92 12.98 2.90 -11.27
N SER A 93 11.86 2.14 -11.33
CA SER A 93 10.82 2.39 -12.34
C SER A 93 10.17 3.77 -12.16
N PRO A 94 9.99 4.52 -13.25
CA PRO A 94 9.26 5.78 -13.23
C PRO A 94 7.76 5.59 -12.97
N ALA A 95 7.21 4.38 -13.16
CA ALA A 95 5.84 4.06 -12.86
C ALA A 95 5.59 3.80 -11.38
N LEU A 96 6.63 3.42 -10.59
CA LEU A 96 6.45 3.28 -9.15
C LEU A 96 6.09 4.63 -8.54
N LEU A 97 5.03 4.63 -7.71
CA LEU A 97 4.59 5.84 -7.01
C LEU A 97 5.71 6.38 -6.12
N LYS A 98 6.04 7.65 -6.31
CA LYS A 98 7.02 8.38 -5.50
C LYS A 98 6.45 9.72 -5.07
N VAL A 99 6.81 10.14 -3.87
CA VAL A 99 6.55 11.49 -3.35
C VAL A 99 7.92 12.07 -2.98
N GLU A 100 8.23 13.23 -3.51
CA GLU A 100 9.55 13.89 -3.34
C GLU A 100 10.73 12.96 -3.69
N GLY A 101 10.56 12.15 -4.73
CA GLY A 101 11.56 11.19 -5.19
C GLY A 101 11.64 9.88 -4.40
N LYS A 102 10.95 9.76 -3.27
CA LYS A 102 10.94 8.58 -2.42
C LYS A 102 9.83 7.62 -2.81
N PRO A 103 10.12 6.31 -3.03
CA PRO A 103 9.10 5.30 -3.24
C PRO A 103 8.10 5.26 -2.09
N VAL A 104 6.84 5.05 -2.42
CA VAL A 104 5.75 4.88 -1.43
C VAL A 104 5.38 3.40 -1.36
N VAL A 105 5.22 2.86 -0.15
CA VAL A 105 4.73 1.51 0.11
C VAL A 105 3.61 1.58 1.14
N PHE A 106 2.48 0.97 0.83
CA PHE A 106 1.38 0.85 1.77
C PHE A 106 1.50 -0.45 2.58
N VAL A 107 1.20 -0.36 3.87
CA VAL A 107 1.28 -1.49 4.81
C VAL A 107 -0.11 -1.81 5.32
N TYR A 108 -0.61 -3.00 4.99
CA TYR A 108 -1.97 -3.43 5.30
C TYR A 108 -2.17 -3.75 6.79
N GLY A 109 -3.38 -3.58 7.27
CA GLY A 109 -3.78 -3.82 8.65
C GLY A 109 -3.44 -5.21 9.18
N ARG A 110 -3.41 -6.25 8.33
CA ARG A 110 -2.95 -7.59 8.71
C ARG A 110 -1.47 -7.57 9.12
N VAL A 111 -0.60 -6.92 8.36
CA VAL A 111 0.82 -6.79 8.71
C VAL A 111 0.97 -6.03 10.01
N MET A 112 0.18 -4.95 10.18
CA MET A 112 0.16 -4.17 11.42
C MET A 112 -0.24 -5.02 12.63
N GLY A 113 -1.16 -5.98 12.44
CA GLY A 113 -1.57 -6.94 13.47
C GLY A 113 -0.59 -8.08 13.71
N GLN A 114 0.16 -8.50 12.69
CA GLN A 114 1.16 -9.58 12.76
C GLN A 114 2.47 -9.11 13.40
N VAL A 115 2.91 -7.89 13.08
CA VAL A 115 4.20 -7.34 13.53
C VAL A 115 4.02 -6.59 14.85
N PRO A 116 4.68 -7.01 15.93
CA PRO A 116 4.61 -6.29 17.21
C PRO A 116 5.05 -4.82 17.06
N PRO A 117 4.35 -3.86 17.67
CA PRO A 117 4.68 -2.44 17.55
C PRO A 117 6.14 -2.10 17.85
N LYS A 118 6.74 -2.78 18.83
CA LYS A 118 8.15 -2.60 19.22
C LYS A 118 9.17 -2.98 18.15
N SER A 119 8.78 -3.80 17.17
CA SER A 119 9.67 -4.26 16.08
C SER A 119 9.77 -3.28 14.91
N TRP A 120 8.79 -2.40 14.75
CA TRP A 120 8.72 -1.49 13.60
C TRP A 120 9.91 -0.55 13.45
N PRO A 121 10.47 0.07 14.53
CA PRO A 121 11.65 0.93 14.37
C PRO A 121 12.82 0.18 13.72
N ALA A 122 13.11 -1.06 14.15
CA ALA A 122 14.18 -1.88 13.58
C ALA A 122 13.89 -2.27 12.12
N ILE A 123 12.63 -2.61 11.80
CA ILE A 123 12.22 -2.97 10.44
C ILE A 123 12.38 -1.77 9.49
N VAL A 124 11.86 -0.60 9.86
CA VAL A 124 11.94 0.61 9.05
C VAL A 124 13.39 1.03 8.82
N GLN A 125 14.18 1.05 9.89
CA GLN A 125 15.60 1.39 9.80
C GLN A 125 16.35 0.39 8.93
N GLY A 126 16.22 -0.91 9.19
CA GLY A 126 16.92 -1.95 8.44
C GLY A 126 16.55 -1.98 6.95
N ALA A 127 15.28 -1.71 6.59
CA ALA A 127 14.88 -1.61 5.21
C ALA A 127 15.53 -0.40 4.51
N ARG A 128 15.56 0.76 5.18
CA ARG A 128 16.22 1.97 4.65
C ARG A 128 17.72 1.81 4.49
N GLU A 129 18.39 1.19 5.44
CA GLU A 129 19.83 0.89 5.36
C GLU A 129 20.15 -0.04 4.19
N LYS A 130 19.26 -0.99 3.90
CA LYS A 130 19.45 -1.96 2.81
C LYS A 130 19.15 -1.43 1.41
N ALA A 131 18.14 -0.59 1.27
CA ALA A 131 17.54 -0.26 -0.03
C ALA A 131 17.31 1.23 -0.29
N GLY A 132 17.70 2.10 0.65
CA GLY A 132 17.46 3.53 0.56
C GLY A 132 16.14 3.98 1.18
N ASP A 133 15.91 5.28 1.13
CA ASP A 133 14.76 5.91 1.80
C ASP A 133 13.45 5.63 1.04
N ALA A 134 12.38 5.45 1.79
CA ALA A 134 11.04 5.22 1.29
C ALA A 134 10.00 5.79 2.25
N LEU A 135 8.80 6.02 1.76
CA LEU A 135 7.64 6.45 2.55
C LEU A 135 6.74 5.25 2.83
N LEU A 136 6.62 4.86 4.08
CA LEU A 136 5.76 3.76 4.52
C LEU A 136 4.45 4.33 5.07
N ILE A 137 3.33 3.92 4.49
CA ILE A 137 1.99 4.40 4.84
C ILE A 137 1.23 3.28 5.55
N ALA A 138 0.97 3.44 6.84
CA ALA A 138 0.34 2.42 7.67
C ALA A 138 -1.19 2.46 7.60
N ASP A 139 -1.83 1.27 7.61
CA ASP A 139 -3.26 1.14 7.72
C ASP A 139 -3.74 1.37 9.15
N GLY A 140 -4.49 2.44 9.34
CA GLY A 140 -5.09 2.86 10.60
C GLY A 140 -4.74 4.28 11.04
N TYR A 141 -5.72 4.96 11.65
CA TYR A 141 -5.58 6.34 12.11
C TYR A 141 -5.25 6.43 13.62
N GLN A 142 -4.24 5.68 14.07
CA GLN A 142 -3.79 5.71 15.46
C GLN A 142 -2.52 6.58 15.60
N ALA A 143 -2.45 7.33 16.70
CA ALA A 143 -1.29 8.16 17.03
C ALA A 143 0.03 7.36 17.12
N GLY A 144 -0.06 6.09 17.52
CA GLY A 144 1.08 5.16 17.52
C GLY A 144 1.67 4.97 16.12
N TYR A 145 0.81 4.77 15.12
CA TYR A 145 1.23 4.61 13.72
C TYR A 145 1.80 5.91 13.14
N ALA A 146 1.14 7.04 13.38
CA ALA A 146 1.65 8.34 12.95
C ALA A 146 3.03 8.70 13.53
N ARG A 147 3.42 8.12 14.66
CA ARG A 147 4.78 8.28 15.21
C ARG A 147 5.82 7.40 14.54
N MET A 148 5.43 6.23 14.04
CA MET A 148 6.36 5.22 13.52
C MET A 148 6.49 5.23 12.00
N PHE A 149 5.46 5.67 11.29
CA PHE A 149 5.37 5.64 9.83
C PHE A 149 5.37 7.05 9.23
N ASP A 150 5.61 7.14 7.94
CA ASP A 150 5.65 8.40 7.20
C ASP A 150 4.24 8.90 6.85
N GLY A 151 3.25 8.01 6.91
CA GLY A 151 1.85 8.36 6.70
C GLY A 151 0.90 7.33 7.27
N VAL A 152 -0.38 7.69 7.21
CA VAL A 152 -1.50 6.86 7.66
C VAL A 152 -2.62 6.87 6.62
N HIS A 153 -3.29 5.74 6.47
CA HIS A 153 -4.49 5.59 5.65
C HIS A 153 -5.47 4.63 6.33
N THR A 154 -6.63 4.40 5.74
CA THR A 154 -7.48 3.27 6.09
C THR A 154 -7.94 2.55 4.84
N TYR A 155 -8.05 1.23 4.92
CA TYR A 155 -8.48 0.38 3.82
C TYR A 155 -9.98 0.12 3.85
N ASN A 156 -10.48 -0.37 4.99
CA ASN A 156 -11.85 -0.87 5.09
C ASN A 156 -12.83 0.21 5.54
N ILE A 157 -13.35 0.98 4.58
CA ILE A 157 -14.45 1.91 4.85
C ILE A 157 -15.84 1.25 4.73
N CYS A 158 -15.92 0.04 4.14
CA CYS A 158 -17.20 -0.64 3.92
C CYS A 158 -17.95 -0.91 5.23
N ASP A 159 -17.23 -1.31 6.29
CA ASP A 159 -17.83 -1.54 7.61
C ASP A 159 -18.37 -0.25 8.25
N TRP A 160 -17.79 0.89 7.90
CA TRP A 160 -18.23 2.19 8.41
C TRP A 160 -19.54 2.64 7.77
N VAL A 161 -19.76 2.26 6.51
CA VAL A 161 -20.90 2.73 5.71
C VAL A 161 -22.10 1.80 5.75
N GLN A 162 -21.88 0.54 6.14
CA GLN A 162 -22.94 -0.46 6.15
C GLN A 162 -24.12 -0.07 7.05
N GLY A 163 -25.33 -0.07 6.48
CA GLY A 163 -26.56 0.22 7.20
C GLY A 163 -26.79 1.68 7.60
N LYS A 164 -25.94 2.60 7.14
CA LYS A 164 -26.05 4.04 7.45
C LYS A 164 -26.79 4.81 6.37
N ARG A 165 -27.50 5.85 6.80
CA ARG A 165 -28.16 6.79 5.88
C ARG A 165 -27.15 7.79 5.29
N PRO A 166 -27.45 8.44 4.16
CA PRO A 166 -26.54 9.39 3.49
C PRO A 166 -26.08 10.57 4.36
N ASP A 167 -26.94 11.07 5.26
CA ASP A 167 -26.60 12.14 6.20
C ASP A 167 -25.62 11.68 7.28
N GLU A 168 -25.83 10.48 7.83
CA GLU A 168 -24.91 9.83 8.78
C GLU A 168 -23.55 9.54 8.15
N LEU A 169 -23.54 9.10 6.88
CA LEU A 169 -22.30 8.86 6.13
C LEU A 169 -21.49 10.14 5.93
N ARG A 170 -22.15 11.25 5.58
CA ARG A 170 -21.46 12.54 5.42
C ARG A 170 -20.83 13.00 6.73
N ALA A 171 -21.56 12.91 7.84
CA ALA A 171 -21.04 13.29 9.14
C ALA A 171 -19.87 12.41 9.58
N LEU A 172 -19.97 11.09 9.40
CA LEU A 172 -18.94 10.12 9.73
C LEU A 172 -17.67 10.36 8.90
N SER A 173 -17.82 10.50 7.58
CA SER A 173 -16.69 10.76 6.67
C SER A 173 -15.98 12.07 7.02
N ALA A 174 -16.73 13.14 7.25
CA ALA A 174 -16.16 14.43 7.64
C ALA A 174 -15.35 14.31 8.94
N GLN A 175 -15.88 13.60 9.93
CA GLN A 175 -15.18 13.38 11.21
C GLN A 175 -13.92 12.52 11.03
N ALA A 176 -14.01 11.42 10.30
CA ALA A 176 -12.88 10.52 10.04
C ALA A 176 -11.76 11.23 9.27
N PHE A 177 -12.11 11.98 8.24
CA PHE A 177 -11.13 12.73 7.45
C PHE A 177 -10.48 13.87 8.25
N ALA A 178 -11.28 14.61 9.03
CA ALA A 178 -10.74 15.64 9.92
C ALA A 178 -9.76 15.05 10.94
N HIS A 179 -10.10 13.88 11.52
CA HIS A 179 -9.21 13.16 12.44
C HIS A 179 -7.90 12.73 11.76
N ALA A 180 -7.97 12.11 10.58
CA ALA A 180 -6.80 11.66 9.84
C ALA A 180 -5.87 12.83 9.47
N VAL A 181 -6.44 13.93 8.98
CA VAL A 181 -5.67 15.14 8.62
C VAL A 181 -5.04 15.76 9.88
N GLN A 182 -5.80 15.88 10.97
CA GLN A 182 -5.29 16.44 12.22
C GLN A 182 -4.16 15.58 12.79
N LEU A 183 -4.33 14.25 12.79
CA LEU A 183 -3.32 13.31 13.24
C LEU A 183 -2.02 13.44 12.43
N ALA A 184 -2.15 13.45 11.11
CA ALA A 184 -0.99 13.58 10.22
C ALA A 184 -0.28 14.94 10.45
N ARG A 185 -1.01 16.05 10.52
CA ARG A 185 -0.45 17.39 10.78
C ARG A 185 0.29 17.44 12.12
N THR A 186 -0.31 16.89 13.19
CA THR A 186 0.30 16.89 14.53
C THR A 186 1.66 16.20 14.55
N HIS A 187 1.85 15.19 13.69
CA HIS A 187 3.08 14.41 13.64
C HIS A 187 3.95 14.70 12.41
N GLY A 188 3.59 15.68 11.56
CA GLY A 188 4.32 15.98 10.31
C GLY A 188 4.30 14.79 9.33
N ARG A 189 3.15 14.16 9.16
CA ARG A 189 2.97 12.93 8.36
C ARG A 189 2.01 13.13 7.19
N ILE A 190 2.02 12.17 6.27
CA ILE A 190 1.08 12.09 5.15
C ILE A 190 -0.24 11.51 5.65
N SER A 191 -1.37 12.08 5.25
CA SER A 191 -2.69 11.45 5.36
C SER A 191 -3.20 11.03 3.99
N CYS A 192 -3.51 9.74 3.83
CA CYS A 192 -4.22 9.25 2.67
C CYS A 192 -5.68 8.97 3.08
N LEU A 193 -6.61 9.64 2.40
CA LEU A 193 -8.03 9.52 2.68
C LEU A 193 -8.63 8.56 1.66
N THR A 194 -9.43 7.60 2.12
CA THR A 194 -10.09 6.58 1.30
C THR A 194 -11.60 6.69 1.41
#